data_f72ad1758fcd81c06330168c2e6a3972
#
_entry.id   f72ad1758fcd81c06330168c2e6a3972
#
_cell.length_a   1.000
_cell.length_b   1.000
_cell.length_c   1.000
_cell.angle_alpha   90.00
_cell.angle_beta   90.00
_cell.angle_gamma   90.00
#
_symmetry.space_group_name_H-M   'P 1'
#
loop_
_entity.id
_entity.type
_entity.pdbx_description
1 polymer ?
#
loop_
_entity_poly.entity_id
_entity_poly.type
_entity_poly.pdbx_seq_one_letter_code
_entity_poly.pdbx_strand_id
1 'polypeptide(L)'
;MASGRLLMGALLTGILAGYGIAIPVGAVGAYLVGLAARERFAVAASAALGVAVVDGAYALLAVLGGVGLAAPLRPIAVPLGYLSAGALALLAALTVLRAVRRYRGPLTVSASSPARAFLGLLVLTAINPATLVYFLALVLGRGAEGGGAPFVLGAFLASTSWQLLLACGGRLLGRVLTGARGRLVIAIVSAALMSVLAVAALTGGSPVS
;
A
#
# COMPACT_ATOMS: atom_id res chain seq x y z
N MET A 1 -29.63 -8.09 22.04
CA MET A 1 -29.62 -8.42 20.59
C MET A 1 -29.32 -7.22 19.70
N ALA A 2 -29.69 -5.98 20.03
CA ALA A 2 -29.40 -4.78 19.23
C ALA A 2 -27.90 -4.46 19.15
N SER A 3 -27.17 -4.53 20.26
CA SER A 3 -25.71 -4.24 20.29
C SER A 3 -24.91 -5.15 19.37
N GLY A 4 -25.22 -6.43 19.28
CA GLY A 4 -24.51 -7.35 18.39
C GLY A 4 -24.70 -7.04 16.91
N ARG A 5 -25.87 -6.56 16.49
CA ARG A 5 -26.14 -6.14 15.10
C ARG A 5 -25.38 -4.86 14.75
N LEU A 6 -25.29 -3.92 15.67
CA LEU A 6 -24.53 -2.68 15.48
C LEU A 6 -23.03 -2.96 15.34
N LEU A 7 -22.47 -3.83 16.18
CA LEU A 7 -21.07 -4.24 16.09
C LEU A 7 -20.77 -4.96 14.78
N MET A 8 -21.63 -5.89 14.35
CA MET A 8 -21.48 -6.60 13.09
C MET A 8 -21.58 -5.64 11.89
N GLY A 9 -22.54 -4.69 11.91
CA GLY A 9 -22.68 -3.68 10.89
C GLY A 9 -21.43 -2.81 10.77
N ALA A 10 -20.86 -2.35 11.89
CA ALA A 10 -19.64 -1.56 11.92
C ALA A 10 -18.43 -2.34 11.38
N LEU A 11 -18.29 -3.62 11.76
CA LEU A 11 -17.24 -4.49 11.25
C LEU A 11 -17.34 -4.69 9.72
N LEU A 12 -18.52 -5.04 9.22
CA LEU A 12 -18.77 -5.23 7.79
C LEU A 12 -18.49 -3.97 6.99
N THR A 13 -18.91 -2.82 7.51
CA THR A 13 -18.62 -1.53 6.85
C THR A 13 -17.12 -1.23 6.86
N GLY A 14 -16.41 -1.60 7.95
CA GLY A 14 -14.94 -1.52 8.01
C GLY A 14 -14.28 -2.42 6.97
N ILE A 15 -14.74 -3.64 6.81
CA ILE A 15 -14.25 -4.59 5.79
C ILE A 15 -14.45 -4.03 4.40
N LEU A 16 -15.65 -3.56 4.06
CA LEU A 16 -15.94 -2.97 2.75
C LEU A 16 -15.08 -1.72 2.46
N ALA A 17 -14.92 -0.85 3.45
CA ALA A 17 -14.05 0.31 3.34
C ALA A 17 -12.58 -0.09 3.14
N GLY A 18 -12.09 -1.06 3.93
CA GLY A 18 -10.73 -1.57 3.82
C GLY A 18 -10.41 -2.17 2.45
N TYR A 19 -11.29 -3.01 1.91
CA TYR A 19 -11.14 -3.51 0.54
C TYR A 19 -11.28 -2.41 -0.50
N GLY A 20 -12.20 -1.47 -0.33
CA GLY A 20 -12.37 -0.34 -1.24
C GLY A 20 -11.10 0.51 -1.38
N ILE A 21 -10.30 0.61 -0.30
CA ILE A 21 -9.02 1.33 -0.29
C ILE A 21 -7.89 0.44 -0.80
N ALA A 22 -7.86 -0.84 -0.43
CA ALA A 22 -6.75 -1.74 -0.72
C ALA A 22 -6.78 -2.33 -2.14
N ILE A 23 -7.96 -2.59 -2.72
CA ILE A 23 -8.13 -3.22 -4.05
C ILE A 23 -7.57 -2.37 -5.19
N PRO A 24 -7.73 -1.03 -5.25
CA PRO A 24 -7.08 -0.25 -6.28
C PRO A 24 -5.57 -0.37 -6.15
N VAL A 25 -4.99 -1.33 -6.89
CA VAL A 25 -3.55 -1.63 -6.83
C VAL A 25 -2.76 -0.42 -7.30
N GLY A 26 -2.28 0.35 -6.35
CA GLY A 26 -1.40 1.47 -6.60
C GLY A 26 0.07 1.05 -6.69
N ALA A 27 0.94 2.06 -6.73
CA ALA A 27 2.39 1.84 -6.82
C ALA A 27 2.97 1.04 -5.64
N VAL A 28 2.39 1.18 -4.44
CA VAL A 28 2.77 0.41 -3.24
C VAL A 28 2.48 -1.08 -3.44
N GLY A 29 1.28 -1.42 -3.95
CA GLY A 29 0.91 -2.80 -4.26
C GLY A 29 1.80 -3.40 -5.37
N ALA A 30 2.08 -2.64 -6.44
CA ALA A 30 3.00 -3.06 -7.49
C ALA A 30 4.42 -3.33 -6.95
N TYR A 31 4.90 -2.49 -6.04
CA TYR A 31 6.18 -2.72 -5.36
C TYR A 31 6.15 -3.98 -4.49
N LEU A 32 5.06 -4.20 -3.72
CA LEU A 32 4.88 -5.39 -2.89
C LEU A 32 4.91 -6.67 -3.73
N VAL A 33 4.17 -6.71 -4.84
CA VAL A 33 4.18 -7.86 -5.79
C VAL A 33 5.59 -8.11 -6.33
N GLY A 34 6.28 -7.06 -6.78
CA GLY A 34 7.65 -7.15 -7.25
C GLY A 34 8.65 -7.59 -6.17
N LEU A 35 8.46 -7.18 -4.92
CA LEU A 35 9.24 -7.65 -3.77
C LEU A 35 8.98 -9.14 -3.50
N ALA A 36 7.70 -9.53 -3.45
CA ALA A 36 7.27 -10.90 -3.19
C ALA A 36 7.76 -11.90 -4.24
N ALA A 37 7.87 -11.47 -5.49
CA ALA A 37 8.41 -12.30 -6.57
C ALA A 37 9.91 -12.61 -6.41
N ARG A 38 10.66 -11.80 -5.64
CA ARG A 38 12.12 -11.88 -5.54
C ARG A 38 12.65 -12.28 -4.18
N GLU A 39 11.86 -12.09 -3.13
CA GLU A 39 12.26 -12.30 -1.75
C GLU A 39 11.55 -13.50 -1.12
N ARG A 40 11.98 -13.89 0.08
CA ARG A 40 11.30 -14.93 0.88
C ARG A 40 9.91 -14.46 1.29
N PHE A 41 8.98 -15.40 1.44
CA PHE A 41 7.60 -15.08 1.86
C PHE A 41 7.54 -14.28 3.17
N ALA A 42 8.39 -14.61 4.15
CA ALA A 42 8.44 -13.87 5.41
C ALA A 42 8.76 -12.38 5.22
N VAL A 43 9.63 -12.03 4.26
CA VAL A 43 9.95 -10.63 3.91
C VAL A 43 8.75 -9.95 3.25
N ALA A 44 8.10 -10.63 2.30
CA ALA A 44 6.91 -10.10 1.63
C ALA A 44 5.71 -9.97 2.58
N ALA A 45 5.50 -10.94 3.45
CA ALA A 45 4.44 -10.90 4.46
C ALA A 45 4.67 -9.77 5.48
N SER A 46 5.91 -9.57 5.92
CA SER A 46 6.25 -8.42 6.79
C SER A 46 6.00 -7.09 6.10
N ALA A 47 6.35 -6.97 4.83
CA ALA A 47 6.06 -5.78 4.02
C ALA A 47 4.55 -5.55 3.88
N ALA A 48 3.77 -6.61 3.62
CA ALA A 48 2.30 -6.58 3.55
C ALA A 48 1.69 -6.09 4.87
N LEU A 49 2.19 -6.57 6.01
CA LEU A 49 1.77 -6.10 7.34
C LEU A 49 2.11 -4.63 7.57
N GLY A 50 3.24 -4.15 7.06
CA GLY A 50 3.60 -2.73 7.13
C GLY A 50 2.58 -1.83 6.45
N VAL A 51 2.07 -2.24 5.28
CA VAL A 51 0.96 -1.53 4.59
C VAL A 51 -0.31 -1.58 5.43
N ALA A 52 -0.72 -2.77 5.88
CA ALA A 52 -1.95 -2.95 6.62
C ALA A 52 -1.99 -2.17 7.95
N VAL A 53 -0.86 -2.05 8.64
CA VAL A 53 -0.73 -1.25 9.87
C VAL A 53 -1.03 0.23 9.59
N VAL A 54 -0.54 0.78 8.49
CA VAL A 54 -0.84 2.17 8.10
C VAL A 54 -2.32 2.34 7.77
N ASP A 55 -2.90 1.42 7.00
CA ASP A 55 -4.32 1.47 6.66
C ASP A 55 -5.20 1.39 7.92
N GLY A 56 -4.85 0.52 8.87
CA GLY A 56 -5.51 0.43 10.17
C GLY A 56 -5.35 1.71 11.02
N ALA A 57 -4.16 2.30 11.02
CA ALA A 57 -3.89 3.57 11.71
C ALA A 57 -4.71 4.72 11.11
N TYR A 58 -4.80 4.81 9.79
CA TYR A 58 -5.65 5.80 9.13
C TYR A 58 -7.14 5.56 9.39
N ALA A 59 -7.60 4.30 9.41
CA ALA A 59 -8.97 3.98 9.81
C ALA A 59 -9.25 4.41 11.26
N LEU A 60 -8.30 4.24 12.17
CA LEU A 60 -8.38 4.71 13.55
C LEU A 60 -8.45 6.24 13.61
N LEU A 61 -7.58 6.93 12.89
CA LEU A 61 -7.60 8.40 12.81
C LEU A 61 -8.92 8.91 12.22
N ALA A 62 -9.49 8.22 11.22
CA ALA A 62 -10.79 8.55 10.67
C ALA A 62 -11.92 8.42 11.71
N VAL A 63 -11.88 7.38 12.54
CA VAL A 63 -12.85 7.16 13.62
C VAL A 63 -12.72 8.20 14.74
N LEU A 64 -11.48 8.51 15.15
CA LEU A 64 -11.22 9.44 16.24
C LEU A 64 -11.37 10.92 15.85
N GLY A 65 -10.96 11.26 14.63
CA GLY A 65 -10.88 12.64 14.17
C GLY A 65 -12.13 13.15 13.48
N GLY A 66 -12.96 12.24 12.94
CA GLY A 66 -14.17 12.63 12.20
C GLY A 66 -13.89 13.71 11.15
N VAL A 67 -14.89 14.56 10.89
CA VAL A 67 -14.79 15.64 9.89
C VAL A 67 -13.77 16.72 10.27
N GLY A 68 -13.49 16.90 11.57
CA GLY A 68 -12.51 17.88 12.04
C GLY A 68 -11.07 17.62 11.60
N LEU A 69 -10.72 16.38 11.29
CA LEU A 69 -9.37 16.02 10.82
C LEU A 69 -9.16 16.32 9.32
N ALA A 70 -10.21 16.41 8.55
CA ALA A 70 -10.11 16.62 7.10
C ALA A 70 -9.51 17.98 6.74
N ALA A 71 -9.89 19.04 7.45
CA ALA A 71 -9.42 20.40 7.20
C ALA A 71 -7.89 20.57 7.38
N PRO A 72 -7.25 20.13 8.48
CA PRO A 72 -5.81 20.26 8.65
C PRO A 72 -4.99 19.32 7.75
N LEU A 73 -5.58 18.24 7.20
CA LEU A 73 -4.87 17.33 6.31
C LEU A 73 -4.82 17.79 4.86
N ARG A 74 -5.78 18.61 4.40
CA ARG A 74 -5.83 19.11 3.02
C ARG A 74 -4.54 19.82 2.56
N PRO A 75 -3.97 20.79 3.30
CA PRO A 75 -2.80 21.52 2.83
C PRO A 75 -1.53 20.66 2.70
N ILE A 76 -1.43 19.57 3.47
CA ILE A 76 -0.27 18.67 3.42
C ILE A 76 -0.40 17.57 2.36
N ALA A 77 -1.59 17.38 1.77
CA ALA A 77 -1.81 16.33 0.78
C ALA A 77 -0.95 16.53 -0.48
N VAL A 78 -0.83 17.76 -0.97
CA VAL A 78 -0.04 18.08 -2.18
C VAL A 78 1.46 17.88 -1.96
N PRO A 79 2.13 18.48 -0.94
CA PRO A 79 3.54 18.22 -0.69
C PRO A 79 3.83 16.75 -0.39
N LEU A 80 2.94 16.05 0.31
CA LEU A 80 3.06 14.62 0.54
C LEU A 80 2.98 13.82 -0.77
N GLY A 81 2.18 14.30 -1.74
CA GLY A 81 2.10 13.77 -3.11
C GLY A 81 3.43 13.79 -3.82
N TYR A 82 4.10 14.93 -3.84
CA TYR A 82 5.43 15.05 -4.46
C TYR A 82 6.47 14.17 -3.77
N LEU A 83 6.47 14.13 -2.44
CA LEU A 83 7.39 13.28 -1.67
C LEU A 83 7.19 11.79 -1.99
N SER A 84 5.94 11.33 -2.02
CA SER A 84 5.60 9.94 -2.35
C SER A 84 5.99 9.59 -3.78
N ALA A 85 5.67 10.47 -4.76
CA ALA A 85 6.04 10.25 -6.16
C ALA A 85 7.55 10.16 -6.34
N GLY A 86 8.32 11.02 -5.67
CA GLY A 86 9.78 10.97 -5.66
C GLY A 86 10.32 9.68 -5.05
N ALA A 87 9.78 9.24 -3.91
CA ALA A 87 10.15 7.97 -3.28
C ALA A 87 9.85 6.77 -4.18
N LEU A 88 8.69 6.75 -4.85
CA LEU A 88 8.32 5.69 -5.79
C LEU A 88 9.20 5.67 -7.04
N ALA A 89 9.51 6.83 -7.60
CA ALA A 89 10.43 6.95 -8.74
C ALA A 89 11.83 6.44 -8.38
N LEU A 90 12.34 6.80 -7.20
CA LEU A 90 13.62 6.29 -6.69
C LEU A 90 13.59 4.77 -6.52
N LEU A 91 12.53 4.21 -5.92
CA LEU A 91 12.38 2.77 -5.74
C LEU A 91 12.27 2.03 -7.09
N ALA A 92 11.57 2.61 -8.07
CA ALA A 92 11.49 2.07 -9.42
C ALA A 92 12.90 2.02 -10.06
N ALA A 93 13.64 3.13 -10.02
CA ALA A 93 15.00 3.21 -10.54
C ALA A 93 15.95 2.21 -9.85
N LEU A 94 15.94 2.16 -8.51
CA LEU A 94 16.75 1.21 -7.76
C LEU A 94 16.38 -0.25 -8.06
N THR A 95 15.11 -0.54 -8.32
CA THR A 95 14.63 -1.88 -8.68
C THR A 95 15.22 -2.30 -10.02
N VAL A 96 15.15 -1.44 -11.04
CA VAL A 96 15.74 -1.70 -12.36
C VAL A 96 17.25 -1.82 -12.28
N LEU A 97 17.93 -0.87 -11.64
CA LEU A 97 19.39 -0.88 -11.49
C LEU A 97 19.90 -2.17 -10.82
N ARG A 98 19.23 -2.59 -9.75
CA ARG A 98 19.56 -3.85 -9.06
C ARG A 98 19.29 -5.08 -9.93
N ALA A 99 18.18 -5.09 -10.70
CA ALA A 99 17.84 -6.18 -11.60
C ALA A 99 18.87 -6.30 -12.74
N VAL A 100 19.29 -5.19 -13.35
CA VAL A 100 20.30 -5.15 -14.41
C VAL A 100 21.68 -5.57 -13.88
N ARG A 101 22.08 -5.06 -12.71
CA ARG A 101 23.35 -5.47 -12.08
C ARG A 101 23.39 -6.95 -11.75
N ARG A 102 22.29 -7.51 -11.22
CA ARG A 102 22.17 -8.94 -10.92
C ARG A 102 22.08 -9.82 -12.18
N TYR A 103 21.62 -9.29 -13.28
CA TYR A 103 21.62 -10.00 -14.57
C TYR A 103 23.05 -10.21 -15.09
N ARG A 104 23.94 -9.25 -14.81
CA ARG A 104 25.34 -9.25 -15.28
C ARG A 104 26.35 -9.86 -14.29
N GLY A 105 25.95 -10.22 -13.07
CA GLY A 105 26.82 -10.68 -12.00
C GLY A 105 26.40 -11.99 -11.33
N PRO A 106 27.29 -12.62 -10.51
CA PRO A 106 26.94 -13.78 -9.73
C PRO A 106 25.80 -13.52 -8.76
N LEU A 107 24.96 -14.53 -8.55
CA LEU A 107 23.77 -14.49 -7.72
C LEU A 107 24.09 -14.37 -6.22
N THR A 108 24.47 -13.21 -5.73
CA THR A 108 24.45 -12.96 -4.29
C THR A 108 23.02 -12.60 -3.90
N VAL A 109 22.34 -13.50 -3.21
CA VAL A 109 21.03 -13.27 -2.61
C VAL A 109 21.24 -12.30 -1.44
N SER A 110 21.06 -11.01 -1.70
CA SER A 110 20.93 -10.03 -0.63
C SER A 110 19.54 -10.22 -0.02
N ALA A 111 19.45 -11.01 1.04
CA ALA A 111 18.21 -11.20 1.77
C ALA A 111 17.86 -9.89 2.47
N SER A 112 16.79 -9.23 2.02
CA SER A 112 16.21 -8.13 2.76
C SER A 112 15.73 -8.65 4.12
N SER A 113 15.99 -7.92 5.21
CA SER A 113 15.47 -8.35 6.50
C SER A 113 13.95 -8.07 6.55
N PRO A 114 13.14 -8.94 7.16
CA PRO A 114 11.70 -8.71 7.34
C PRO A 114 11.39 -7.36 7.98
N ALA A 115 12.17 -6.95 8.98
CA ALA A 115 12.01 -5.66 9.65
C ALA A 115 12.22 -4.46 8.70
N ARG A 116 13.22 -4.52 7.84
CA ARG A 116 13.46 -3.46 6.84
C ARG A 116 12.34 -3.40 5.80
N ALA A 117 11.82 -4.55 5.39
CA ALA A 117 10.70 -4.62 4.45
C ALA A 117 9.42 -4.07 5.08
N PHE A 118 9.14 -4.42 6.34
CA PHE A 118 8.03 -3.87 7.11
C PHE A 118 8.11 -2.34 7.20
N LEU A 119 9.22 -1.80 7.73
CA LEU A 119 9.40 -0.37 7.91
C LEU A 119 9.40 0.39 6.58
N GLY A 120 10.00 -0.17 5.54
CA GLY A 120 10.02 0.43 4.21
C GLY A 120 8.62 0.61 3.63
N LEU A 121 7.78 -0.44 3.67
CA LEU A 121 6.41 -0.37 3.17
C LEU A 121 5.50 0.45 4.10
N LEU A 122 5.72 0.40 5.42
CA LEU A 122 5.01 1.24 6.37
C LEU A 122 5.23 2.72 6.04
N VAL A 123 6.49 3.17 5.94
CA VAL A 123 6.81 4.57 5.62
C VAL A 123 6.28 4.95 4.24
N LEU A 124 6.51 4.10 3.22
CA LEU A 124 6.05 4.37 1.86
C LEU A 124 4.52 4.52 1.78
N THR A 125 3.78 3.69 2.50
CA THR A 125 2.31 3.76 2.56
C THR A 125 1.85 5.00 3.33
N ALA A 126 2.52 5.32 4.45
CA ALA A 126 2.17 6.50 5.26
C ALA A 126 2.36 7.82 4.49
N ILE A 127 3.37 7.92 3.62
CA ILE A 127 3.57 9.13 2.79
C ILE A 127 2.80 9.08 1.46
N ASN A 128 2.09 7.98 1.16
CA ASN A 128 1.37 7.83 -0.10
C ASN A 128 0.12 8.72 -0.13
N PRO A 129 0.04 9.71 -1.04
CA PRO A 129 -1.08 10.63 -1.08
C PRO A 129 -2.40 9.95 -1.47
N ALA A 130 -2.34 8.90 -2.29
CA ALA A 130 -3.53 8.15 -2.65
C ALA A 130 -4.21 7.55 -1.41
N THR A 131 -3.42 6.95 -0.52
CA THR A 131 -3.91 6.41 0.76
C THR A 131 -4.53 7.51 1.61
N LEU A 132 -3.84 8.66 1.72
CA LEU A 132 -4.35 9.81 2.46
C LEU A 132 -5.67 10.34 1.88
N VAL A 133 -5.76 10.51 0.55
CA VAL A 133 -6.98 10.98 -0.13
C VAL A 133 -8.14 10.02 0.07
N TYR A 134 -7.91 8.71 -0.04
CA TYR A 134 -8.96 7.71 0.22
C TYR A 134 -9.48 7.78 1.65
N PHE A 135 -8.59 7.94 2.64
CA PHE A 135 -9.01 8.10 4.03
C PHE A 135 -9.70 9.42 4.30
N LEU A 136 -9.28 10.52 3.67
CA LEU A 136 -10.01 11.79 3.72
C LEU A 136 -11.43 11.64 3.14
N ALA A 137 -11.57 10.99 1.99
CA ALA A 137 -12.87 10.72 1.39
C ALA A 137 -13.76 9.84 2.30
N LEU A 138 -13.17 8.84 2.95
CA LEU A 138 -13.85 7.99 3.91
C LEU A 138 -14.36 8.79 5.12
N VAL A 139 -13.54 9.68 5.68
CA VAL A 139 -13.90 10.56 6.80
C VAL A 139 -15.05 11.49 6.39
N LEU A 140 -14.94 12.12 5.23
CA LEU A 140 -15.96 13.05 4.73
C LEU A 140 -17.29 12.35 4.38
N GLY A 141 -17.23 11.12 3.86
CA GLY A 141 -18.41 10.36 3.45
C GLY A 141 -19.19 9.74 4.62
N ARG A 142 -18.58 9.55 5.78
CA ARG A 142 -19.22 8.90 6.94
C ARG A 142 -19.84 9.85 7.96
N GLY A 143 -19.45 11.13 7.95
CA GLY A 143 -19.87 12.06 9.00
C GLY A 143 -19.35 11.64 10.39
N ALA A 144 -20.06 12.09 11.44
CA ALA A 144 -19.71 11.83 12.85
C ALA A 144 -20.06 10.40 13.34
N GLU A 145 -20.72 9.58 12.51
CA GLU A 145 -21.12 8.21 12.88
C GLU A 145 -19.95 7.21 12.71
N GLY A 146 -18.95 7.34 13.55
CA GLY A 146 -17.80 6.45 13.54
C GLY A 146 -18.16 5.05 14.03
N GLY A 147 -17.92 4.03 13.21
CA GLY A 147 -18.13 2.61 13.55
C GLY A 147 -17.25 2.07 14.68
N GLY A 148 -16.50 2.92 15.39
CA GLY A 148 -15.66 2.55 16.53
C GLY A 148 -14.58 1.50 16.23
N ALA A 149 -14.14 0.80 17.26
CA ALA A 149 -13.11 -0.23 17.16
C ALA A 149 -13.47 -1.38 16.18
N PRO A 150 -14.72 -1.85 16.05
CA PRO A 150 -15.07 -2.89 15.07
C PRO A 150 -14.82 -2.46 13.62
N PHE A 151 -15.06 -1.20 13.29
CA PHE A 151 -14.76 -0.66 11.96
C PHE A 151 -13.25 -0.66 11.66
N VAL A 152 -12.44 -0.18 12.61
CA VAL A 152 -10.98 -0.18 12.48
C VAL A 152 -10.45 -1.59 12.29
N LEU A 153 -10.95 -2.54 13.09
CA LEU A 153 -10.59 -3.96 12.96
C LEU A 153 -10.98 -4.52 11.60
N GLY A 154 -12.17 -4.24 11.11
CA GLY A 154 -12.63 -4.66 9.79
C GLY A 154 -11.74 -4.12 8.66
N ALA A 155 -11.42 -2.84 8.69
CA ALA A 155 -10.54 -2.21 7.71
C ALA A 155 -9.12 -2.79 7.73
N PHE A 156 -8.56 -2.99 8.93
CA PHE A 156 -7.24 -3.61 9.11
C PHE A 156 -7.20 -5.06 8.58
N LEU A 157 -8.20 -5.88 8.90
CA LEU A 157 -8.27 -7.27 8.45
C LEU A 157 -8.44 -7.37 6.93
N ALA A 158 -9.27 -6.51 6.35
CA ALA A 158 -9.46 -6.45 4.90
C ALA A 158 -8.15 -6.06 4.19
N SER A 159 -7.48 -5.01 4.65
CA SER A 159 -6.18 -4.62 4.10
C SER A 159 -5.14 -5.73 4.27
N THR A 160 -5.03 -6.32 5.47
CA THR A 160 -4.10 -7.42 5.74
C THR A 160 -4.32 -8.58 4.77
N SER A 161 -5.57 -9.03 4.61
CA SER A 161 -5.89 -10.16 3.72
C SER A 161 -5.55 -9.86 2.26
N TRP A 162 -5.85 -8.64 1.80
CA TRP A 162 -5.53 -8.21 0.43
C TRP A 162 -4.04 -8.12 0.18
N GLN A 163 -3.29 -7.49 1.08
CA GLN A 163 -1.84 -7.35 0.95
C GLN A 163 -1.13 -8.71 1.01
N LEU A 164 -1.60 -9.64 1.85
CA LEU A 164 -1.09 -11.01 1.86
C LEU A 164 -1.44 -11.76 0.57
N LEU A 165 -2.62 -11.54 0.00
CA LEU A 165 -3.00 -12.10 -1.30
C LEU A 165 -2.04 -11.60 -2.41
N LEU A 166 -1.72 -10.30 -2.44
CA LEU A 166 -0.74 -9.74 -3.35
C LEU A 166 0.67 -10.32 -3.15
N ALA A 167 1.07 -10.54 -1.90
CA ALA A 167 2.36 -11.17 -1.57
C ALA A 167 2.39 -12.64 -2.05
N CYS A 168 1.31 -13.39 -1.87
CA CYS A 168 1.19 -14.77 -2.37
C CYS A 168 1.22 -14.80 -3.89
N GLY A 169 0.46 -13.94 -4.56
CA GLY A 169 0.41 -13.82 -6.02
C GLY A 169 1.77 -13.44 -6.61
N GLY A 170 2.45 -12.47 -6.01
CA GLY A 170 3.80 -12.07 -6.41
C GLY A 170 4.81 -13.20 -6.27
N ARG A 171 4.72 -13.99 -5.17
CA ARG A 171 5.57 -15.16 -4.99
C ARG A 171 5.31 -16.27 -6.01
N LEU A 172 4.05 -16.51 -6.34
CA LEU A 172 3.67 -17.47 -7.38
C LEU A 172 4.24 -17.05 -8.73
N LEU A 173 4.06 -15.77 -9.09
CA LEU A 173 4.64 -15.19 -10.31
C LEU A 173 6.16 -15.34 -10.35
N GLY A 174 6.85 -15.12 -9.22
CA GLY A 174 8.29 -15.31 -9.09
C GLY A 174 8.74 -16.76 -9.29
N ARG A 175 7.90 -17.75 -8.91
CA ARG A 175 8.18 -19.17 -9.13
C ARG A 175 7.97 -19.60 -10.59
N VAL A 176 6.94 -19.07 -11.26
CA VAL A 176 6.64 -19.39 -12.66
C VAL A 176 7.67 -18.76 -13.58
N LEU A 177 8.09 -17.52 -13.30
CA LEU A 177 9.12 -16.81 -14.05
C LEU A 177 10.51 -17.09 -13.47
N THR A 178 10.92 -18.37 -13.46
CA THR A 178 12.24 -18.79 -12.99
C THR A 178 13.35 -18.35 -13.96
N GLY A 179 14.53 -18.00 -13.42
CA GLY A 179 15.69 -17.60 -14.21
C GLY A 179 15.94 -16.09 -14.23
N ALA A 180 17.12 -15.72 -14.78
CA ALA A 180 17.58 -14.32 -14.80
C ALA A 180 16.68 -13.42 -15.65
N ARG A 181 16.21 -13.91 -16.79
CA ARG A 181 15.30 -13.16 -17.69
C ARG A 181 13.95 -12.93 -17.06
N GLY A 182 13.32 -13.94 -16.45
CA GLY A 182 12.02 -13.78 -15.77
C GLY A 182 12.08 -12.77 -14.65
N ARG A 183 13.13 -12.80 -13.80
CA ARG A 183 13.33 -11.81 -12.75
C ARG A 183 13.52 -10.39 -13.27
N LEU A 184 14.23 -10.24 -14.39
CA LEU A 184 14.40 -8.95 -15.05
C LEU A 184 13.07 -8.41 -15.58
N VAL A 185 12.26 -9.27 -16.23
CA VAL A 185 10.92 -8.91 -16.72
C VAL A 185 10.03 -8.44 -15.57
N ILE A 186 9.94 -9.19 -14.46
CA ILE A 186 9.17 -8.80 -13.29
C ILE A 186 9.63 -7.43 -12.76
N ALA A 187 10.95 -7.22 -12.65
CA ALA A 187 11.49 -5.97 -12.15
C ALA A 187 11.16 -4.78 -13.06
N ILE A 188 11.25 -4.96 -14.38
CA ILE A 188 10.92 -3.91 -15.37
C ILE A 188 9.42 -3.61 -15.34
N VAL A 189 8.57 -4.64 -15.37
CA VAL A 189 7.10 -4.46 -15.34
C VAL A 189 6.66 -3.77 -14.04
N SER A 190 7.17 -4.22 -12.89
CA SER A 190 6.86 -3.57 -11.60
C SER A 190 7.34 -2.12 -11.57
N ALA A 191 8.54 -1.83 -12.07
CA ALA A 191 9.07 -0.47 -12.12
C ALA A 191 8.28 0.42 -13.09
N ALA A 192 7.91 -0.10 -14.27
CA ALA A 192 7.09 0.62 -15.24
C ALA A 192 5.72 0.97 -14.64
N LEU A 193 5.06 0.01 -13.98
CA LEU A 193 3.79 0.25 -13.31
C LEU A 193 3.92 1.30 -12.20
N MET A 194 4.96 1.21 -11.36
CA MET A 194 5.23 2.22 -10.32
C MET A 194 5.45 3.62 -10.94
N SER A 195 6.19 3.70 -12.05
CA SER A 195 6.46 4.98 -12.72
C SER A 195 5.18 5.58 -13.32
N VAL A 196 4.36 4.79 -14.00
CA VAL A 196 3.08 5.24 -14.56
C VAL A 196 2.16 5.74 -13.43
N LEU A 197 2.04 5.01 -12.33
CA LEU A 197 1.22 5.40 -11.20
C LEU A 197 1.76 6.63 -10.46
N ALA A 198 3.09 6.79 -10.38
CA ALA A 198 3.71 7.99 -9.83
C ALA A 198 3.40 9.23 -10.70
N VAL A 199 3.50 9.12 -12.03
CA VAL A 199 3.14 10.20 -12.96
C VAL A 199 1.64 10.51 -12.87
N ALA A 200 0.78 9.49 -12.86
CA ALA A 200 -0.66 9.69 -12.72
C ALA A 200 -1.03 10.42 -11.42
N ALA A 201 -0.33 10.10 -10.31
CA ALA A 201 -0.52 10.80 -9.05
C ALA A 201 -0.11 12.28 -9.09
N LEU A 202 0.93 12.62 -9.89
CA LEU A 202 1.36 14.00 -10.08
C LEU A 202 0.43 14.79 -11.01
N THR A 203 -0.09 14.16 -12.07
CA THR A 203 -0.97 14.81 -13.06
C THR A 203 -2.42 14.88 -12.62
N GLY A 204 -2.91 13.87 -11.87
CA GLY A 204 -4.27 13.85 -11.31
C GLY A 204 -4.47 14.82 -10.14
N GLY A 205 -3.40 15.38 -9.58
CA GLY A 205 -3.41 16.39 -8.52
C GLY A 205 -3.52 17.83 -9.00
N SER A 206 -3.78 18.07 -10.30
CA SER A 206 -4.05 19.42 -10.78
C SER A 206 -5.34 19.93 -10.12
N PRO A 207 -5.32 21.06 -9.40
CA PRO A 207 -6.53 21.60 -8.82
C PRO A 207 -7.50 21.94 -9.96
N VAL A 208 -8.65 21.31 -9.93
CA VAL A 208 -9.80 21.80 -10.71
C VAL A 208 -10.08 23.19 -10.20
N SER A 209 -9.75 24.16 -11.02
CA SER A 209 -10.01 25.59 -10.86
C SER A 209 -11.51 25.85 -10.68
#